data_51acbffa6cb828abd5720925b56a252d
#
_entry.id   51acbffa6cb828abd5720925b56a252d
#
_cell.length_a   1.000
_cell.length_b   1.000
_cell.length_c   1.000
_cell.angle_alpha   90.00
_cell.angle_beta   90.00
_cell.angle_gamma   90.00
#
_symmetry.space_group_name_H-M   'P 1'
#
loop_
_entity.id
_entity.type
_entity.pdbx_description
1 polymer ?
#
loop_
_entity_poly.entity_id
_entity_poly.type
_entity_poly.pdbx_seq_one_letter_code
_entity_poly.pdbx_strand_id
1 'polypeptide(L)'
;LAVFFIGFVALDERISSLGVPARKDDETDEEYRERVPWESYALYERAKRMILRLSYYYRQHMGDAGWQNLGVEGSFAVRVPVPFDPAGEVGELDALLTGRVDRLEGTAPAEDGTRRYAIVDLKTGKSKPDGKTMETHPQLAAYQIAVEAGAGEQLEERYRAEAAALEAGEPLPDARPQELEYTGYTGRSGGAALVQLGASGVNDESKTRLQVQPALTEHDSWAAELVQHAAELIAGAQVQARHREGGYGCRLPEICPICTRGRQVTQP
;
A
#
# COMPACT_ATOMS: atom_id res chain seq x y z
N LEU A 1 19.97 -16.81 -0.70
CA LEU A 1 21.19 -16.09 -1.14
C LEU A 1 21.01 -15.46 -2.52
N ALA A 2 20.45 -16.18 -3.51
CA ALA A 2 20.28 -15.66 -4.88
C ALA A 2 19.37 -14.41 -4.96
N VAL A 3 18.27 -14.37 -4.21
CA VAL A 3 17.34 -13.23 -4.14
C VAL A 3 18.02 -11.99 -3.53
N PHE A 4 18.96 -12.18 -2.62
CA PHE A 4 19.76 -11.10 -2.04
C PHE A 4 20.71 -10.46 -3.06
N PHE A 5 21.37 -11.31 -3.87
CA PHE A 5 22.34 -10.82 -4.86
C PHE A 5 21.66 -10.03 -5.99
N ILE A 6 20.52 -10.51 -6.48
CA ILE A 6 19.72 -9.83 -7.50
C ILE A 6 19.19 -8.48 -6.96
N GLY A 7 18.79 -8.41 -5.69
CA GLY A 7 18.32 -7.17 -5.08
C GLY A 7 19.40 -6.08 -4.97
N PHE A 8 20.64 -6.45 -4.71
CA PHE A 8 21.75 -5.48 -4.62
C PHE A 8 22.23 -5.01 -5.99
N VAL A 9 22.32 -5.90 -6.98
CA VAL A 9 22.70 -5.51 -8.36
C VAL A 9 21.63 -4.59 -8.97
N ALA A 10 20.34 -4.92 -8.82
CA ALA A 10 19.25 -4.07 -9.26
C ALA A 10 19.20 -2.72 -8.50
N LEU A 11 19.66 -2.69 -7.24
CA LEU A 11 19.79 -1.46 -6.48
C LEU A 11 20.84 -0.53 -7.05
N ASP A 12 22.02 -1.03 -7.36
CA ASP A 12 23.13 -0.22 -7.88
C ASP A 12 22.77 0.38 -9.25
N GLU A 13 22.11 -0.40 -10.13
CA GLU A 13 21.60 0.11 -11.39
C GLU A 13 20.53 1.19 -11.21
N ARG A 14 19.58 0.95 -10.28
CA ARG A 14 18.48 1.88 -10.01
C ARG A 14 18.98 3.17 -9.34
N ILE A 15 19.92 3.06 -8.41
CA ILE A 15 20.52 4.20 -7.71
C ILE A 15 21.35 5.02 -8.70
N SER A 16 22.08 4.36 -9.60
CA SER A 16 22.82 5.04 -10.68
C SER A 16 21.90 5.84 -11.60
N SER A 17 20.70 5.34 -11.90
CA SER A 17 19.69 6.06 -12.68
C SER A 17 19.16 7.33 -11.99
N LEU A 18 19.35 7.46 -10.69
CA LEU A 18 19.02 8.65 -9.89
C LEU A 18 20.19 9.64 -9.78
N GLY A 19 21.28 9.42 -10.53
CA GLY A 19 22.47 10.26 -10.50
C GLY A 19 23.41 10.00 -9.32
N VAL A 20 23.20 8.93 -8.57
CA VAL A 20 24.11 8.47 -7.53
C VAL A 20 25.17 7.59 -8.18
N PRO A 21 26.48 7.89 -8.07
CA PRO A 21 27.52 7.08 -8.66
C PRO A 21 27.47 5.63 -8.14
N ALA A 22 27.53 4.66 -9.04
CA ALA A 22 27.59 3.25 -8.66
C ALA A 22 28.84 2.97 -7.81
N ARG A 23 28.70 2.04 -6.88
CA ARG A 23 29.82 1.52 -6.11
C ARG A 23 30.66 0.58 -7.01
N LYS A 24 31.99 0.62 -6.88
CA LYS A 24 32.89 -0.31 -7.56
C LYS A 24 32.93 -1.64 -6.78
N ASP A 25 33.20 -2.74 -7.48
CA ASP A 25 33.14 -4.08 -6.91
C ASP A 25 34.08 -4.33 -5.73
N ASP A 26 35.24 -3.67 -5.73
CA ASP A 26 36.30 -3.77 -4.73
C ASP A 26 36.40 -2.55 -3.79
N GLU A 27 35.44 -1.60 -3.91
CA GLU A 27 35.45 -0.36 -3.15
C GLU A 27 34.89 -0.57 -1.73
N THR A 28 35.63 -0.14 -0.73
CA THR A 28 35.18 -0.15 0.67
C THR A 28 34.12 0.93 0.92
N ASP A 29 33.35 0.81 2.02
CA ASP A 29 32.36 1.82 2.42
C ASP A 29 33.02 3.19 2.66
N GLU A 30 34.24 3.21 3.13
CA GLU A 30 34.99 4.43 3.42
C GLU A 30 35.45 5.11 2.13
N GLU A 31 36.03 4.38 1.17
CA GLU A 31 36.41 4.88 -0.15
C GLU A 31 35.20 5.39 -0.94
N TYR A 32 34.09 4.66 -0.91
CA TYR A 32 32.86 5.11 -1.54
C TYR A 32 32.35 6.42 -0.93
N ARG A 33 32.35 6.53 0.40
CA ARG A 33 31.93 7.73 1.13
C ARG A 33 32.79 8.95 0.80
N GLU A 34 34.10 8.77 0.64
CA GLU A 34 35.02 9.85 0.28
C GLU A 34 34.89 10.31 -1.17
N ARG A 35 34.52 9.39 -2.07
CA ARG A 35 34.42 9.63 -3.50
C ARG A 35 33.14 10.30 -3.95
N VAL A 36 32.02 10.08 -3.23
CA VAL A 36 30.70 10.57 -3.65
C VAL A 36 30.26 11.77 -2.80
N PRO A 37 29.39 12.67 -3.35
CA PRO A 37 28.78 13.72 -2.55
C PRO A 37 28.02 13.11 -1.35
N TRP A 38 28.05 13.80 -0.22
CA TRP A 38 27.45 13.31 1.03
C TRP A 38 25.94 13.01 0.90
N GLU A 39 25.21 13.78 0.09
CA GLU A 39 23.80 13.53 -0.18
C GLU A 39 23.59 12.21 -0.91
N SER A 40 24.45 11.91 -1.88
CA SER A 40 24.42 10.65 -2.62
C SER A 40 24.74 9.46 -1.72
N TYR A 41 25.74 9.61 -0.86
CA TYR A 41 26.08 8.61 0.14
C TYR A 41 24.92 8.37 1.12
N ALA A 42 24.30 9.42 1.63
CA ALA A 42 23.16 9.33 2.53
C ALA A 42 21.94 8.64 1.88
N LEU A 43 21.70 8.90 0.60
CA LEU A 43 20.64 8.24 -0.17
C LEU A 43 20.94 6.75 -0.37
N TYR A 44 22.16 6.41 -0.72
CA TYR A 44 22.62 5.03 -0.86
C TYR A 44 22.47 4.24 0.45
N GLU A 45 22.96 4.76 1.56
CA GLU A 45 22.84 4.12 2.87
C GLU A 45 21.37 3.97 3.32
N ARG A 46 20.52 4.94 2.98
CA ARG A 46 19.08 4.83 3.24
C ARG A 46 18.46 3.70 2.42
N ALA A 47 18.76 3.61 1.13
CA ALA A 47 18.24 2.56 0.26
C ALA A 47 18.73 1.18 0.71
N LYS A 48 20.02 1.05 1.04
CA LYS A 48 20.62 -0.16 1.59
C LYS A 48 19.88 -0.65 2.87
N ARG A 49 19.60 0.24 3.80
CA ARG A 49 18.82 -0.08 5.01
C ARG A 49 17.39 -0.52 4.69
N MET A 50 16.72 0.12 3.72
CA MET A 50 15.38 -0.29 3.31
C MET A 50 15.37 -1.71 2.73
N ILE A 51 16.35 -2.06 1.90
CA ILE A 51 16.48 -3.40 1.33
C ILE A 51 16.77 -4.43 2.42
N LEU A 52 17.68 -4.13 3.36
CA LEU A 52 17.94 -5.01 4.48
C LEU A 52 16.66 -5.27 5.31
N ARG A 53 15.87 -4.23 5.60
CA ARG A 53 14.59 -4.37 6.31
C ARG A 53 13.59 -5.21 5.52
N LEU A 54 13.48 -4.99 4.22
CA LEU A 54 12.62 -5.80 3.36
C LEU A 54 13.06 -7.27 3.36
N SER A 55 14.37 -7.52 3.35
CA SER A 55 14.93 -8.88 3.42
C SER A 55 14.63 -9.58 4.75
N TYR A 56 14.71 -8.85 5.86
CA TYR A 56 14.32 -9.38 7.18
C TYR A 56 12.82 -9.66 7.25
N TYR A 57 12.00 -8.73 6.74
CA TYR A 57 10.56 -8.97 6.62
C TYR A 57 10.29 -10.26 5.85
N TYR A 58 10.89 -10.40 4.68
CA TYR A 58 10.73 -11.57 3.82
C TYR A 58 11.09 -12.86 4.56
N ARG A 59 12.24 -12.89 5.21
CA ARG A 59 12.70 -14.09 5.93
C ARG A 59 11.81 -14.44 7.12
N GLN A 60 11.41 -13.46 7.92
CA GLN A 60 10.61 -13.70 9.13
C GLN A 60 9.15 -14.01 8.81
N HIS A 61 8.58 -13.33 7.84
CA HIS A 61 7.15 -13.42 7.56
C HIS A 61 6.83 -14.53 6.55
N MET A 62 7.66 -14.69 5.52
CA MET A 62 7.44 -15.70 4.48
C MET A 62 7.98 -17.07 4.85
N GLY A 63 9.09 -17.13 5.62
CA GLY A 63 9.72 -18.40 6.00
C GLY A 63 9.00 -19.08 7.17
N ASP A 64 8.80 -18.32 8.26
CA ASP A 64 8.37 -18.88 9.53
C ASP A 64 6.84 -18.82 9.72
N ALA A 65 6.16 -17.85 9.14
CA ALA A 65 4.73 -17.64 9.32
C ALA A 65 3.83 -18.30 8.26
N GLY A 66 4.43 -18.99 7.26
CA GLY A 66 3.67 -19.74 6.25
C GLY A 66 2.98 -18.88 5.18
N TRP A 67 3.29 -17.59 5.09
CA TRP A 67 2.80 -16.72 4.03
C TRP A 67 3.65 -16.87 2.77
N GLN A 68 3.03 -16.70 1.62
CA GLN A 68 3.66 -16.77 0.30
C GLN A 68 3.47 -15.47 -0.46
N ASN A 69 4.47 -15.04 -1.22
CA ASN A 69 4.29 -13.94 -2.17
C ASN A 69 3.53 -14.44 -3.39
N LEU A 70 2.40 -13.84 -3.66
CA LEU A 70 1.49 -14.23 -4.75
C LEU A 70 1.38 -13.16 -5.83
N GLY A 71 1.93 -11.97 -5.61
CA GLY A 71 1.92 -10.90 -6.59
C GLY A 71 2.58 -9.62 -6.09
N VAL A 72 2.99 -8.78 -7.03
CA VAL A 72 3.54 -7.44 -6.78
C VAL A 72 2.94 -6.44 -7.76
N GLU A 73 2.80 -5.19 -7.33
CA GLU A 73 2.40 -4.07 -8.18
C GLU A 73 1.09 -4.30 -8.98
N GLY A 74 0.11 -4.95 -8.36
CA GLY A 74 -1.16 -5.27 -8.98
C GLY A 74 -2.24 -4.21 -8.79
N SER A 75 -3.12 -4.03 -9.78
CA SER A 75 -4.26 -3.12 -9.71
C SER A 75 -5.56 -3.89 -9.54
N PHE A 76 -6.53 -3.29 -8.83
CA PHE A 76 -7.87 -3.84 -8.65
C PHE A 76 -8.94 -2.78 -8.89
N ALA A 77 -10.15 -3.22 -9.20
CA ALA A 77 -11.36 -2.41 -9.30
C ALA A 77 -12.55 -3.17 -8.70
N VAL A 78 -13.24 -2.55 -7.74
CA VAL A 78 -14.34 -3.19 -7.01
C VAL A 78 -15.52 -2.23 -6.91
N ARG A 79 -16.71 -2.68 -7.29
CA ARG A 79 -17.95 -1.98 -7.04
C ARG A 79 -18.45 -2.30 -5.64
N VAL A 80 -18.67 -1.25 -4.85
CA VAL A 80 -19.23 -1.35 -3.50
C VAL A 80 -20.61 -0.70 -3.53
N PRO A 81 -21.69 -1.43 -3.23
CA PRO A 81 -23.03 -0.86 -3.18
C PRO A 81 -23.13 0.26 -2.16
N VAL A 82 -23.72 1.39 -2.56
CA VAL A 82 -23.93 2.55 -1.70
C VAL A 82 -25.43 2.68 -1.44
N PRO A 83 -25.90 2.46 -0.21
CA PRO A 83 -27.33 2.54 0.13
C PRO A 83 -27.84 3.97 0.26
N PHE A 84 -27.27 4.88 -0.54
CA PHE A 84 -27.56 6.31 -0.47
C PHE A 84 -28.34 6.76 -1.70
N ASP A 85 -29.52 7.31 -1.46
CA ASP A 85 -30.30 8.00 -2.46
C ASP A 85 -30.52 9.46 -2.02
N PRO A 86 -29.70 10.40 -2.48
CA PRO A 86 -29.78 11.81 -2.07
C PRO A 86 -31.04 12.49 -2.59
N ALA A 87 -31.71 11.94 -3.61
CA ALA A 87 -32.86 12.57 -4.25
C ALA A 87 -34.12 11.69 -4.27
N GLY A 88 -34.03 10.40 -3.88
CA GLY A 88 -35.10 9.41 -4.01
C GLY A 88 -35.46 9.09 -5.46
N GLU A 89 -34.61 9.48 -6.41
CA GLU A 89 -34.90 9.37 -7.85
C GLU A 89 -33.87 8.48 -8.59
N VAL A 90 -32.74 8.16 -7.95
CA VAL A 90 -31.66 7.37 -8.56
C VAL A 90 -31.66 5.99 -7.92
N GLY A 91 -31.66 4.96 -8.73
CA GLY A 91 -31.47 3.58 -8.24
C GLY A 91 -30.14 3.41 -7.51
N GLU A 92 -29.84 2.18 -7.07
CA GLU A 92 -28.61 1.85 -6.34
C GLU A 92 -27.38 2.49 -7.01
N LEU A 93 -26.64 3.27 -6.23
CA LEU A 93 -25.35 3.82 -6.63
C LEU A 93 -24.25 2.87 -6.20
N ASP A 94 -23.32 2.59 -7.10
CA ASP A 94 -22.11 1.87 -6.76
C ASP A 94 -20.92 2.82 -6.65
N ALA A 95 -20.16 2.66 -5.58
CA ALA A 95 -18.84 3.28 -5.47
C ALA A 95 -17.81 2.40 -6.18
N LEU A 96 -17.12 2.93 -7.18
CA LEU A 96 -16.00 2.23 -7.81
C LEU A 96 -14.72 2.47 -6.98
N LEU A 97 -14.36 1.49 -6.17
CA LEU A 97 -13.12 1.47 -5.41
C LEU A 97 -11.99 0.92 -6.29
N THR A 98 -11.05 1.77 -6.66
CA THR A 98 -9.86 1.36 -7.43
C THR A 98 -8.59 1.55 -6.62
N GLY A 99 -7.61 0.70 -6.85
CA GLY A 99 -6.33 0.80 -6.17
C GLY A 99 -5.23 -0.01 -6.85
N ARG A 100 -4.03 0.23 -6.37
CA ARG A 100 -2.83 -0.55 -6.71
C ARG A 100 -2.20 -1.02 -5.42
N VAL A 101 -1.82 -2.29 -5.39
CA VAL A 101 -1.16 -2.91 -4.24
C VAL A 101 0.32 -3.07 -4.51
N ASP A 102 1.15 -2.81 -3.51
CA ASP A 102 2.59 -3.03 -3.63
C ASP A 102 2.88 -4.53 -3.63
N ARG A 103 2.13 -5.29 -2.80
CA ARG A 103 2.38 -6.72 -2.61
C ARG A 103 1.13 -7.45 -2.18
N LEU A 104 0.87 -8.60 -2.81
CA LEU A 104 -0.12 -9.59 -2.42
C LEU A 104 0.57 -10.78 -1.76
N GLU A 105 0.12 -11.16 -0.59
CA GLU A 105 0.55 -12.35 0.13
C GLU A 105 -0.64 -13.28 0.39
N GLY A 106 -0.38 -14.57 0.52
CA GLY A 106 -1.43 -15.53 0.85
C GLY A 106 -0.92 -16.70 1.65
N THR A 107 -1.83 -17.34 2.37
CA THR A 107 -1.56 -18.61 3.08
C THR A 107 -1.34 -19.74 2.08
N ALA A 108 -0.82 -20.89 2.54
CA ALA A 108 -0.94 -22.11 1.77
C ALA A 108 -2.42 -22.42 1.49
N PRO A 109 -2.76 -22.99 0.31
CA PRO A 109 -4.14 -23.41 0.04
C PRO A 109 -4.61 -24.43 1.08
N ALA A 110 -5.87 -24.31 1.49
CA ALA A 110 -6.56 -25.33 2.27
C ALA A 110 -6.87 -26.57 1.38
N GLU A 111 -7.43 -27.63 1.99
CA GLU A 111 -7.76 -28.87 1.25
C GLU A 111 -8.77 -28.65 0.12
N ASP A 112 -9.66 -27.67 0.27
CA ASP A 112 -10.64 -27.25 -0.74
C ASP A 112 -10.09 -26.27 -1.80
N GLY A 113 -8.78 -25.97 -1.75
CA GLY A 113 -8.11 -25.04 -2.64
C GLY A 113 -8.26 -23.56 -2.25
N THR A 114 -9.05 -23.23 -1.25
CA THR A 114 -9.20 -21.84 -0.76
C THR A 114 -7.96 -21.39 0.00
N ARG A 115 -7.71 -20.07 0.00
CA ARG A 115 -6.68 -19.44 0.81
C ARG A 115 -7.11 -18.06 1.28
N ARG A 116 -6.44 -17.55 2.30
CA ARG A 116 -6.59 -16.17 2.72
C ARG A 116 -5.51 -15.32 2.07
N TYR A 117 -5.88 -14.08 1.75
CA TYR A 117 -5.02 -13.11 1.13
C TYR A 117 -4.80 -11.92 2.05
N ALA A 118 -3.58 -11.39 2.05
CA ALA A 118 -3.24 -10.15 2.72
C ALA A 118 -2.58 -9.19 1.74
N ILE A 119 -2.96 -7.92 1.81
CA ILE A 119 -2.29 -6.87 1.05
C ILE A 119 -1.30 -6.17 1.96
N VAL A 120 -0.07 -6.10 1.48
CA VAL A 120 1.05 -5.49 2.18
C VAL A 120 1.52 -4.26 1.42
N ASP A 121 1.50 -3.13 2.10
CA ASP A 121 1.92 -1.84 1.56
C ASP A 121 3.28 -1.43 2.15
N LEU A 122 4.21 -1.07 1.27
CA LEU A 122 5.60 -0.77 1.62
C LEU A 122 5.80 0.73 1.84
N LYS A 123 6.04 1.13 3.08
CA LYS A 123 6.21 2.55 3.43
C LYS A 123 7.69 2.95 3.50
N THR A 124 8.09 3.79 2.55
CA THR A 124 9.45 4.35 2.49
C THR A 124 9.58 5.67 3.26
N GLY A 125 8.48 6.23 3.76
CA GLY A 125 8.46 7.47 4.55
C GLY A 125 9.18 7.35 5.89
N LYS A 126 9.59 8.49 6.46
CA LYS A 126 10.25 8.54 7.78
C LYS A 126 9.27 8.44 8.95
N SER A 127 8.01 8.84 8.76
CA SER A 127 6.95 8.79 9.76
C SER A 127 6.12 7.52 9.62
N LYS A 128 5.58 7.06 10.72
CA LYS A 128 4.65 5.93 10.76
C LYS A 128 3.31 6.37 11.37
N PRO A 129 2.19 5.75 10.98
CA PRO A 129 0.92 5.93 11.67
C PRO A 129 1.01 5.54 13.15
N ASP A 130 0.16 6.13 13.98
CA ASP A 130 0.00 5.69 15.36
C ASP A 130 -0.60 4.28 15.38
N GLY A 131 -0.12 3.43 16.31
CA GLY A 131 -0.62 2.07 16.47
C GLY A 131 -2.13 2.00 16.73
N LYS A 132 -2.69 2.99 17.44
CA LYS A 132 -4.13 3.08 17.73
C LYS A 132 -4.99 3.31 16.48
N THR A 133 -4.44 3.87 15.42
CA THR A 133 -5.16 4.11 14.17
C THR A 133 -5.11 2.93 13.21
N MET A 134 -4.38 1.87 13.56
CA MET A 134 -4.22 0.72 12.66
C MET A 134 -5.49 -0.11 12.53
N GLU A 135 -6.25 -0.29 13.62
CA GLU A 135 -7.49 -1.07 13.61
C GLU A 135 -8.52 -0.55 12.61
N THR A 136 -8.56 0.78 12.43
CA THR A 136 -9.48 1.45 11.51
C THR A 136 -8.76 2.22 10.40
N HIS A 137 -7.58 1.73 9.97
CA HIS A 137 -6.79 2.42 8.95
C HIS A 137 -7.51 2.37 7.58
N PRO A 138 -7.86 3.53 6.98
CA PRO A 138 -8.73 3.57 5.80
C PRO A 138 -8.17 2.84 4.58
N GLN A 139 -6.88 3.02 4.29
CA GLN A 139 -6.25 2.37 3.14
C GLN A 139 -6.24 0.85 3.28
N LEU A 140 -5.95 0.34 4.48
CA LEU A 140 -5.93 -1.10 4.73
C LEU A 140 -7.34 -1.69 4.72
N ALA A 141 -8.34 -0.95 5.22
CA ALA A 141 -9.75 -1.35 5.10
C ALA A 141 -10.18 -1.48 3.63
N ALA A 142 -9.83 -0.51 2.78
CA ALA A 142 -10.12 -0.55 1.36
C ALA A 142 -9.47 -1.78 0.67
N TYR A 143 -8.24 -2.12 1.04
CA TYR A 143 -7.58 -3.32 0.54
C TYR A 143 -8.31 -4.61 0.97
N GLN A 144 -8.77 -4.68 2.21
CA GLN A 144 -9.51 -5.84 2.69
C GLN A 144 -10.89 -5.97 2.01
N ILE A 145 -11.59 -4.87 1.78
CA ILE A 145 -12.83 -4.88 0.96
C ILE A 145 -12.56 -5.43 -0.44
N ALA A 146 -11.45 -5.03 -1.06
CA ALA A 146 -11.08 -5.57 -2.38
C ALA A 146 -10.80 -7.07 -2.33
N VAL A 147 -10.12 -7.55 -1.30
CA VAL A 147 -9.86 -8.99 -1.10
C VAL A 147 -11.15 -9.76 -0.88
N GLU A 148 -12.07 -9.27 -0.06
CA GLU A 148 -13.38 -9.89 0.16
C GLU A 148 -14.21 -9.97 -1.13
N ALA A 149 -14.03 -9.03 -2.06
CA ALA A 149 -14.65 -9.05 -3.39
C ALA A 149 -13.96 -9.99 -4.40
N GLY A 150 -12.83 -10.62 -4.04
CA GLY A 150 -12.11 -11.55 -4.92
C GLY A 150 -10.87 -10.96 -5.61
N ALA A 151 -10.42 -9.77 -5.21
CA ALA A 151 -9.22 -9.18 -5.81
C ALA A 151 -7.94 -10.00 -5.53
N GLY A 152 -7.91 -10.79 -4.45
CA GLY A 152 -6.79 -11.66 -4.14
C GLY A 152 -6.54 -12.71 -5.22
N GLU A 153 -7.59 -13.42 -5.62
CA GLU A 153 -7.56 -14.43 -6.67
C GLU A 153 -7.21 -13.83 -8.03
N GLN A 154 -7.83 -12.69 -8.37
CA GLN A 154 -7.60 -12.00 -9.63
C GLN A 154 -6.13 -11.55 -9.76
N LEU A 155 -5.55 -11.00 -8.70
CA LEU A 155 -4.16 -10.55 -8.65
C LEU A 155 -3.18 -11.73 -8.74
N GLU A 156 -3.47 -12.84 -8.05
CA GLU A 156 -2.65 -14.05 -8.12
C GLU A 156 -2.64 -14.66 -9.51
N GLU A 157 -3.81 -14.79 -10.14
CA GLU A 157 -3.95 -15.32 -11.50
C GLU A 157 -3.20 -14.46 -12.51
N ARG A 158 -3.37 -13.16 -12.42
CA ARG A 158 -2.65 -12.20 -13.26
C ARG A 158 -1.14 -12.32 -13.10
N TYR A 159 -0.64 -12.38 -11.88
CA TYR A 159 0.80 -12.49 -11.60
C TYR A 159 1.38 -13.79 -12.17
N ARG A 160 0.64 -14.91 -12.09
CA ARG A 160 1.03 -16.17 -12.74
C ARG A 160 1.08 -16.03 -14.25
N ALA A 161 0.10 -15.38 -14.86
CA ALA A 161 0.07 -15.15 -16.30
C ALA A 161 1.22 -14.26 -16.77
N GLU A 162 1.54 -13.20 -16.02
CA GLU A 162 2.70 -12.33 -16.28
C GLU A 162 4.02 -13.11 -16.19
N ALA A 163 4.18 -13.95 -15.17
CA ALA A 163 5.38 -14.78 -15.01
C ALA A 163 5.53 -15.78 -16.17
N ALA A 164 4.45 -16.45 -16.56
CA ALA A 164 4.45 -17.38 -17.69
C ALA A 164 4.77 -16.68 -19.03
N ALA A 165 4.21 -15.49 -19.28
CA ALA A 165 4.51 -14.70 -20.47
C ALA A 165 5.99 -14.29 -20.51
N LEU A 166 6.56 -13.87 -19.39
CA LEU A 166 7.98 -13.52 -19.30
C LEU A 166 8.88 -14.74 -19.59
N GLU A 167 8.56 -15.91 -19.03
CA GLU A 167 9.30 -17.15 -19.31
C GLU A 167 9.21 -17.59 -20.77
N ALA A 168 8.05 -17.37 -21.39
CA ALA A 168 7.84 -17.69 -22.82
C ALA A 168 8.38 -16.64 -23.80
N GLY A 169 8.80 -15.47 -23.29
CA GLY A 169 9.20 -14.33 -24.13
C GLY A 169 8.01 -13.69 -24.87
N GLU A 170 6.80 -13.83 -24.34
CA GLU A 170 5.56 -13.30 -24.89
C GLU A 170 5.22 -11.91 -24.32
N PRO A 171 4.37 -11.13 -25.00
CA PRO A 171 3.89 -9.86 -24.46
C PRO A 171 3.14 -10.06 -23.14
N LEU A 172 3.33 -9.13 -22.21
CA LEU A 172 2.59 -9.15 -20.95
C LEU A 172 1.07 -9.01 -21.20
N PRO A 173 0.24 -9.69 -20.39
CA PRO A 173 -1.22 -9.54 -20.49
C PRO A 173 -1.66 -8.10 -20.15
N ASP A 174 -2.89 -7.73 -20.57
CA ASP A 174 -3.45 -6.40 -20.28
C ASP A 174 -3.48 -6.15 -18.75
N ALA A 175 -2.98 -5.00 -18.37
CA ALA A 175 -2.86 -4.59 -16.98
C ALA A 175 -4.18 -4.12 -16.35
N ARG A 176 -5.26 -4.00 -17.12
CA ARG A 176 -6.54 -3.52 -16.59
C ARG A 176 -7.19 -4.56 -15.69
N PRO A 177 -7.57 -4.19 -14.45
CA PRO A 177 -8.30 -5.10 -13.61
C PRO A 177 -9.74 -5.29 -14.14
N GLN A 178 -10.28 -6.49 -14.00
CA GLN A 178 -11.72 -6.69 -14.15
C GLN A 178 -12.43 -6.06 -12.95
N GLU A 179 -13.60 -5.47 -13.21
CA GLU A 179 -14.44 -4.95 -12.14
C GLU A 179 -15.08 -6.11 -11.37
N LEU A 180 -14.88 -6.13 -10.06
CA LEU A 180 -15.46 -7.10 -9.13
C LEU A 180 -16.61 -6.44 -8.36
N GLU A 181 -17.49 -7.25 -7.79
CA GLU A 181 -18.60 -6.78 -6.96
C GLU A 181 -18.37 -7.19 -5.50
N TYR A 182 -18.46 -6.21 -4.60
CA TYR A 182 -18.43 -6.48 -3.17
C TYR A 182 -19.84 -6.85 -2.69
N THR A 183 -20.01 -8.11 -2.31
CA THR A 183 -21.30 -8.66 -1.85
C THR A 183 -21.34 -8.90 -0.33
N GLY A 184 -20.29 -8.49 0.37
CA GLY A 184 -20.17 -8.67 1.80
C GLY A 184 -18.96 -9.52 2.20
N TYR A 185 -18.93 -9.90 3.47
CA TYR A 185 -17.85 -10.71 4.03
C TYR A 185 -17.84 -12.13 3.44
N THR A 186 -16.69 -12.58 2.99
CA THR A 186 -16.47 -13.91 2.40
C THR A 186 -15.41 -14.74 3.13
N GLY A 187 -14.69 -14.14 4.07
CA GLY A 187 -13.61 -14.80 4.82
C GLY A 187 -12.30 -14.96 4.06
N ARG A 188 -12.15 -14.29 2.91
CA ARG A 188 -10.94 -14.35 2.09
C ARG A 188 -9.80 -13.48 2.65
N SER A 189 -10.13 -12.44 3.40
CA SER A 189 -9.12 -11.56 3.98
C SER A 189 -8.34 -12.25 5.09
N GLY A 190 -7.02 -12.20 5.00
CA GLY A 190 -6.08 -12.53 6.07
C GLY A 190 -5.56 -11.30 6.81
N GLY A 191 -6.17 -10.14 6.56
CA GLY A 191 -5.74 -8.85 7.07
C GLY A 191 -5.00 -8.01 6.04
N ALA A 192 -4.48 -6.89 6.49
CA ALA A 192 -3.60 -6.04 5.68
C ALA A 192 -2.50 -5.42 6.54
N ALA A 193 -1.39 -5.01 5.94
CA ALA A 193 -0.25 -4.54 6.70
C ALA A 193 0.49 -3.39 6.04
N LEU A 194 1.13 -2.55 6.88
CA LEU A 194 2.14 -1.59 6.47
C LEU A 194 3.52 -2.08 6.91
N VAL A 195 4.45 -2.18 5.98
CA VAL A 195 5.86 -2.49 6.26
C VAL A 195 6.67 -1.20 6.20
N GLN A 196 7.16 -0.76 7.35
CA GLN A 196 7.87 0.51 7.51
C GLN A 196 9.36 0.36 7.17
N LEU A 197 9.72 0.51 5.90
CA LEU A 197 11.09 0.40 5.43
C LEU A 197 11.92 1.65 5.74
N GLY A 198 11.29 2.84 5.60
CA GLY A 198 11.97 4.13 5.72
C GLY A 198 11.95 4.78 7.12
N ALA A 199 11.26 4.18 8.09
CA ALA A 199 11.07 4.79 9.41
C ALA A 199 12.40 5.06 10.12
N SER A 200 12.55 6.27 10.69
CA SER A 200 13.69 6.67 11.50
C SER A 200 13.57 6.17 12.95
N GLY A 201 14.70 6.14 13.69
CA GLY A 201 14.72 5.81 15.12
C GLY A 201 14.61 4.31 15.44
N VAL A 202 14.98 3.45 14.50
CA VAL A 202 15.17 2.02 14.75
C VAL A 202 16.66 1.78 14.94
N ASN A 203 17.08 1.53 16.16
CA ASN A 203 18.47 1.20 16.47
C ASN A 203 18.86 -0.22 16.07
N ASP A 204 17.88 -1.05 15.72
CA ASP A 204 18.08 -2.43 15.32
C ASP A 204 17.51 -2.65 13.91
N GLU A 205 18.40 -2.66 12.94
CA GLU A 205 18.04 -2.82 11.52
C GLU A 205 17.49 -4.22 11.20
N SER A 206 17.71 -5.19 12.10
CA SER A 206 17.19 -6.55 11.98
C SER A 206 15.68 -6.64 12.26
N LYS A 207 15.06 -5.58 12.79
CA LYS A 207 13.64 -5.53 13.11
C LYS A 207 12.86 -4.77 12.06
N THR A 208 12.11 -5.50 11.27
CA THR A 208 11.08 -4.91 10.40
C THR A 208 9.95 -4.37 11.27
N ARG A 209 9.58 -3.12 11.08
CA ARG A 209 8.37 -2.57 11.70
C ARG A 209 7.16 -2.92 10.86
N LEU A 210 6.47 -3.94 11.29
CA LEU A 210 5.20 -4.38 10.73
C LEU A 210 4.07 -3.77 11.56
N GLN A 211 3.13 -3.11 10.89
CA GLN A 211 1.88 -2.62 11.46
C GLN A 211 0.73 -3.35 10.77
N VAL A 212 0.05 -4.20 11.52
CA VAL A 212 -0.99 -5.08 10.98
C VAL A 212 -2.37 -4.52 11.34
N GLN A 213 -3.27 -4.52 10.36
CA GLN A 213 -4.71 -4.46 10.58
C GLN A 213 -5.23 -5.89 10.55
N PRO A 214 -5.90 -6.36 11.60
CA PRO A 214 -6.49 -7.69 11.63
C PRO A 214 -7.42 -7.93 10.46
N ALA A 215 -7.64 -9.20 10.11
CA ALA A 215 -8.64 -9.56 9.11
C ALA A 215 -10.02 -9.06 9.54
N LEU A 216 -10.76 -8.53 8.56
CA LEU A 216 -12.17 -8.20 8.77
C LEU A 216 -12.94 -9.47 9.12
N THR A 217 -14.01 -9.29 9.89
CA THR A 217 -14.96 -10.35 10.27
C THR A 217 -16.34 -10.00 9.72
N GLU A 218 -17.28 -10.92 9.83
CA GLU A 218 -18.68 -10.68 9.42
C GLU A 218 -19.37 -9.53 10.19
N HIS A 219 -18.79 -9.10 11.31
CA HIS A 219 -19.31 -8.00 12.14
C HIS A 219 -18.66 -6.65 11.82
N ASP A 220 -17.68 -6.61 10.91
CA ASP A 220 -16.91 -5.40 10.58
C ASP A 220 -17.55 -4.62 9.43
N SER A 221 -18.77 -4.11 9.61
CA SER A 221 -19.45 -3.26 8.61
C SER A 221 -18.73 -1.92 8.37
N TRP A 222 -17.97 -1.44 9.36
CA TRP A 222 -17.32 -0.13 9.32
C TRP A 222 -16.44 0.10 8.08
N ALA A 223 -15.81 -0.97 7.56
CA ALA A 223 -14.93 -0.85 6.40
C ALA A 223 -15.71 -0.54 5.12
N ALA A 224 -16.84 -1.22 4.90
CA ALA A 224 -17.75 -0.91 3.80
C ALA A 224 -18.42 0.45 3.99
N GLU A 225 -18.89 0.76 5.19
CA GLU A 225 -19.47 2.06 5.55
C GLU A 225 -18.49 3.22 5.29
N LEU A 226 -17.18 3.02 5.50
CA LEU A 226 -16.16 4.01 5.19
C LEU A 226 -16.13 4.33 3.69
N VAL A 227 -16.18 3.31 2.82
CA VAL A 227 -16.20 3.47 1.36
C VAL A 227 -17.50 4.14 0.92
N GLN A 228 -18.63 3.70 1.47
CA GLN A 228 -19.95 4.24 1.20
C GLN A 228 -20.02 5.73 1.59
N HIS A 229 -19.58 6.07 2.81
CA HIS A 229 -19.55 7.46 3.25
C HIS A 229 -18.62 8.35 2.40
N ALA A 230 -17.48 7.84 1.97
CA ALA A 230 -16.62 8.57 1.04
C ALA A 230 -17.30 8.81 -0.30
N ALA A 231 -18.02 7.83 -0.83
CA ALA A 231 -18.79 7.95 -2.07
C ALA A 231 -19.92 8.96 -1.92
N GLU A 232 -20.67 8.94 -0.82
CA GLU A 232 -21.73 9.92 -0.50
C GLU A 232 -21.18 11.35 -0.49
N LEU A 233 -20.01 11.55 0.14
CA LEU A 233 -19.35 12.86 0.20
C LEU A 233 -18.92 13.34 -1.18
N ILE A 234 -18.49 12.45 -2.07
CA ILE A 234 -18.05 12.77 -3.43
C ILE A 234 -19.24 13.04 -4.34
N ALA A 235 -20.32 12.24 -4.21
CA ALA A 235 -21.55 12.37 -5.01
C ALA A 235 -22.41 13.56 -4.55
N GLY A 236 -22.25 13.98 -3.31
CA GLY A 236 -23.04 15.06 -2.73
C GLY A 236 -22.79 16.42 -3.41
N ALA A 237 -23.87 17.23 -3.53
CA ALA A 237 -23.81 18.56 -4.13
C ALA A 237 -23.05 19.60 -3.28
N GLN A 238 -22.72 19.27 -2.03
CA GLN A 238 -22.06 20.17 -1.10
C GLN A 238 -20.73 19.61 -0.61
N VAL A 239 -19.64 20.14 -1.13
CA VAL A 239 -18.30 19.86 -0.61
C VAL A 239 -18.01 20.86 0.52
N GLN A 240 -18.16 20.42 1.76
CA GLN A 240 -17.81 21.23 2.93
C GLN A 240 -16.35 21.01 3.33
N ALA A 241 -15.56 22.08 3.31
CA ALA A 241 -14.23 22.07 3.88
C ALA A 241 -14.32 21.92 5.42
N ARG A 242 -13.67 20.91 5.99
CA ARG A 242 -13.61 20.72 7.45
C ARG A 242 -12.26 21.16 7.98
N HIS A 243 -12.27 22.04 8.98
CA HIS A 243 -11.07 22.36 9.73
C HIS A 243 -10.76 21.20 10.68
N ARG A 244 -9.54 20.66 10.58
CA ARG A 244 -9.08 19.58 11.48
C ARG A 244 -8.38 20.22 12.68
N GLU A 245 -9.04 20.27 13.82
CA GLU A 245 -8.41 20.71 15.06
C GLU A 245 -7.32 19.70 15.47
N GLY A 246 -6.14 20.19 15.86
CA GLY A 246 -5.04 19.36 16.36
C GLY A 246 -4.22 18.58 15.33
N GLY A 247 -4.47 18.75 14.02
CA GLY A 247 -3.62 18.20 12.96
C GLY A 247 -2.40 19.08 12.68
N TYR A 248 -1.39 18.53 12.00
CA TYR A 248 -0.31 19.32 11.41
C TYR A 248 -0.93 20.47 10.62
N GLY A 249 -0.53 21.70 10.97
CA GLY A 249 -1.17 22.93 10.55
C GLY A 249 -1.50 22.95 9.05
N CYS A 250 -2.65 23.52 8.74
CA CYS A 250 -3.08 23.74 7.37
C CYS A 250 -1.93 24.35 6.56
N ARG A 251 -1.55 23.72 5.45
CA ARG A 251 -0.46 24.23 4.58
C ARG A 251 -0.83 25.52 3.86
N LEU A 252 -2.12 25.90 3.91
CA LEU A 252 -2.67 27.07 3.25
C LEU A 252 -3.55 27.89 4.22
N PRO A 253 -3.07 28.21 5.45
CA PRO A 253 -3.91 28.89 6.44
C PRO A 253 -4.30 30.31 6.01
N GLU A 254 -3.51 30.93 5.13
CA GLU A 254 -3.70 32.31 4.69
C GLU A 254 -4.78 32.47 3.59
N ILE A 255 -5.04 31.38 2.84
CA ILE A 255 -6.02 31.39 1.75
C ILE A 255 -7.24 30.48 2.02
N CYS A 256 -7.23 29.74 3.13
CA CYS A 256 -8.32 28.84 3.49
C CYS A 256 -9.53 29.64 4.01
N PRO A 257 -10.72 29.53 3.38
CA PRO A 257 -11.89 30.34 3.77
C PRO A 257 -12.44 29.97 5.15
N ILE A 258 -12.09 28.82 5.71
CA ILE A 258 -12.53 28.40 7.03
C ILE A 258 -11.46 28.56 8.12
N CYS A 259 -10.25 28.93 7.75
CA CYS A 259 -9.20 29.22 8.72
C CYS A 259 -9.37 30.61 9.31
N THR A 260 -9.33 30.74 10.64
CA THR A 260 -9.40 32.04 11.33
C THR A 260 -8.26 32.99 10.96
N ARG A 261 -7.19 32.49 10.36
CA ARG A 261 -6.05 33.25 9.84
C ARG A 261 -6.20 33.63 8.37
N GLY A 262 -7.14 33.00 7.65
CA GLY A 262 -7.41 33.30 6.26
C GLY A 262 -8.18 34.62 6.13
N ARG A 263 -7.76 35.46 5.21
CA ARG A 263 -8.60 36.58 4.80
C ARG A 263 -9.82 36.02 4.08
N GLN A 264 -10.99 36.16 4.66
CA GLN A 264 -12.22 35.84 3.97
C GLN A 264 -12.33 36.73 2.75
N VAL A 265 -12.23 36.15 1.56
CA VAL A 265 -12.36 36.86 0.28
C VAL A 265 -13.78 37.36 0.06
N THR A 266 -14.71 37.07 0.97
CA THR A 266 -16.15 37.36 0.88
C THR A 266 -16.63 38.44 1.83
N GLN A 267 -15.74 39.15 2.52
CA GLN A 267 -16.14 40.38 3.20
C GLN A 267 -15.93 41.60 2.28
N PRO A 268 -17.00 42.37 1.97
CA PRO A 268 -16.88 43.57 1.17
C PRO A 268 -16.02 44.65 1.83
#